data_e4d1d02422a21ff235b0f4c4bf4bf868
#
_entry.id   e4d1d02422a21ff235b0f4c4bf4bf868
#
_cell.length_a   1.000
_cell.length_b   1.000
_cell.length_c   1.000
_cell.angle_alpha   90.00
_cell.angle_beta   90.00
_cell.angle_gamma   90.00
#
_symmetry.space_group_name_H-M   'P 1'
#
loop_
_entity.id
_entity.type
_entity.pdbx_description
1 polymer ?
#
loop_
_entity_poly.entity_id
_entity_poly.type
_entity_poly.pdbx_seq_one_letter_code
_entity_poly.pdbx_strand_id
1 'polypeptide(L)'
;MLYEGLTAEEHEQFKENMNKHVGTKTKNLDKLIAKYLEMSYYAPCSNPEFAEKSNIPHTLSVPARKVLAFDNFVASLPEHPIYRKYIVSQMGFSDDTLENIYAMQEAMQTNFVQKYPDIMFSIYDTNNPLVVKRTSYINPNSKLHSDI
;
A
#
# COMPACT_ATOMS: atom_id res chain seq x y z
N MET A 1 -21.43 -8.51 -10.00
CA MET A 1 -20.73 -7.45 -10.75
C MET A 1 -19.25 -7.73 -10.77
N LEU A 2 -18.65 -7.70 -11.94
CA LEU A 2 -17.19 -7.82 -12.07
C LEU A 2 -16.55 -6.45 -11.92
N TYR A 3 -15.46 -6.38 -11.16
CA TYR A 3 -14.64 -5.19 -11.16
C TYR A 3 -13.98 -5.05 -12.53
N GLU A 4 -14.02 -3.84 -13.04
CA GLU A 4 -13.45 -3.57 -14.34
C GLU A 4 -11.96 -3.90 -14.35
N GLY A 5 -11.56 -4.78 -15.27
CA GLY A 5 -10.19 -5.21 -15.40
C GLY A 5 -9.83 -6.52 -14.74
N LEU A 6 -10.74 -7.13 -14.00
CA LEU A 6 -10.55 -8.48 -13.49
C LEU A 6 -11.11 -9.50 -14.48
N THR A 7 -10.43 -10.63 -14.62
CA THR A 7 -11.02 -11.79 -15.29
C THR A 7 -12.10 -12.40 -14.39
N ALA A 8 -12.96 -13.26 -14.94
CA ALA A 8 -13.96 -13.96 -14.12
C ALA A 8 -13.31 -14.76 -13.00
N GLU A 9 -12.18 -15.43 -13.28
CA GLU A 9 -11.43 -16.22 -12.29
C GLU A 9 -10.83 -15.32 -11.20
N GLU A 10 -10.22 -14.21 -11.57
CA GLU A 10 -9.69 -13.23 -10.62
C GLU A 10 -10.78 -12.62 -9.74
N HIS A 11 -11.95 -12.36 -10.33
CA HIS A 11 -13.10 -11.84 -9.59
C HIS A 11 -13.61 -12.84 -8.55
N GLU A 12 -13.70 -14.11 -8.90
CA GLU A 12 -14.09 -15.16 -7.95
C GLU A 12 -13.05 -15.31 -6.84
N GLN A 13 -11.78 -15.25 -7.18
CA GLN A 13 -10.68 -15.28 -6.20
C GLN A 13 -10.76 -14.09 -5.24
N PHE A 14 -11.04 -12.91 -5.78
CA PHE A 14 -11.23 -11.69 -4.98
C PHE A 14 -12.40 -11.84 -4.01
N LYS A 15 -13.56 -12.32 -4.49
CA LYS A 15 -14.73 -12.56 -3.63
C LYS A 15 -14.44 -13.57 -2.54
N GLU A 16 -13.79 -14.67 -2.89
CA GLU A 16 -13.45 -15.72 -1.94
C GLU A 16 -12.55 -15.18 -0.83
N ASN A 17 -11.52 -14.42 -1.20
CA ASN A 17 -10.61 -13.80 -0.26
C ASN A 17 -11.32 -12.79 0.64
N MET A 18 -12.22 -11.98 0.08
CA MET A 18 -13.00 -11.01 0.86
C MET A 18 -13.94 -11.69 1.84
N ASN A 19 -14.66 -12.72 1.40
CA ASN A 19 -15.57 -13.47 2.26
C ASN A 19 -14.83 -14.14 3.42
N LYS A 20 -13.62 -14.60 3.19
CA LYS A 20 -12.76 -15.22 4.20
C LYS A 20 -12.37 -14.24 5.31
N HIS A 21 -12.13 -12.96 4.96
CA HIS A 21 -11.61 -11.96 5.89
C HIS A 21 -12.63 -10.96 6.43
N VAL A 22 -13.72 -10.73 5.69
CA VAL A 22 -14.74 -9.72 6.03
C VAL A 22 -16.06 -10.35 6.43
N GLY A 23 -16.29 -11.62 6.07
CA GLY A 23 -17.55 -12.32 6.22
C GLY A 23 -18.45 -12.14 5.00
N THR A 24 -19.42 -13.06 4.87
CA THR A 24 -20.25 -13.18 3.67
C THR A 24 -21.37 -12.14 3.57
N LYS A 25 -21.61 -11.35 4.62
CA LYS A 25 -22.75 -10.43 4.69
C LYS A 25 -22.47 -9.02 4.22
N THR A 26 -21.22 -8.70 3.90
CA THR A 26 -20.87 -7.37 3.41
C THR A 26 -21.33 -7.22 1.98
N LYS A 27 -22.19 -6.21 1.74
CA LYS A 27 -22.66 -5.82 0.41
C LYS A 27 -22.09 -4.46 -0.01
N ASN A 28 -21.31 -3.83 0.85
CA ASN A 28 -20.75 -2.50 0.59
C ASN A 28 -19.48 -2.64 -0.22
N LEU A 29 -19.51 -2.14 -1.46
CA LEU A 29 -18.39 -2.21 -2.40
C LEU A 29 -17.14 -1.48 -1.86
N ASP A 30 -17.31 -0.33 -1.23
CA ASP A 30 -16.19 0.45 -0.70
C ASP A 30 -15.44 -0.32 0.40
N LYS A 31 -16.18 -1.03 1.25
CA LYS A 31 -15.59 -1.89 2.27
C LYS A 31 -14.83 -3.07 1.67
N LEU A 32 -15.37 -3.67 0.61
CA LEU A 32 -14.69 -4.75 -0.11
C LEU A 32 -13.39 -4.26 -0.75
N ILE A 33 -13.42 -3.10 -1.37
CA ILE A 33 -12.23 -2.47 -1.97
C ILE A 33 -11.19 -2.18 -0.89
N ALA A 34 -11.60 -1.58 0.22
CA ALA A 34 -10.71 -1.27 1.34
C ALA A 34 -10.05 -2.54 1.88
N LYS A 35 -10.81 -3.62 2.04
CA LYS A 35 -10.27 -4.90 2.51
C LYS A 35 -9.34 -5.56 1.48
N TYR A 36 -9.65 -5.44 0.21
CA TYR A 36 -8.75 -5.92 -0.84
C TYR A 36 -7.40 -5.22 -0.79
N LEU A 37 -7.41 -3.90 -0.58
CA LEU A 37 -6.19 -3.12 -0.44
C LEU A 37 -5.41 -3.50 0.82
N GLU A 38 -6.12 -3.71 1.93
CA GLU A 38 -5.52 -4.20 3.16
C GLU A 38 -4.83 -5.54 2.94
N MET A 39 -5.48 -6.47 2.28
CA MET A 39 -4.92 -7.79 1.97
C MET A 39 -3.74 -7.71 1.02
N SER A 40 -3.77 -6.79 0.07
CA SER A 40 -2.68 -6.61 -0.90
C SER A 40 -1.42 -6.05 -0.25
N TYR A 41 -1.56 -5.34 0.85
CA TYR A 41 -0.45 -4.67 1.51
C TYR A 41 -0.19 -5.20 2.93
N TYR A 42 -1.18 -5.13 3.83
CA TYR A 42 -0.97 -5.43 5.25
C TYR A 42 -0.76 -6.92 5.52
N ALA A 43 -1.49 -7.78 4.85
CA ALA A 43 -1.36 -9.21 5.08
C ALA A 43 0.04 -9.74 4.74
N PRO A 44 0.69 -9.32 3.63
CA PRO A 44 2.08 -9.68 3.38
C PRO A 44 3.05 -9.18 4.45
N CYS A 45 2.75 -8.06 5.10
CA CYS A 45 3.61 -7.54 6.16
C CYS A 45 3.56 -8.33 7.45
N SER A 46 2.38 -8.86 7.79
CA SER A 46 2.10 -9.42 9.10
C SER A 46 1.91 -10.93 9.12
N ASN A 47 1.59 -11.55 8.00
CA ASN A 47 1.30 -12.98 7.92
C ASN A 47 2.36 -13.68 7.06
N PRO A 48 3.16 -14.63 7.65
CA PRO A 48 4.23 -15.32 6.92
C PRO A 48 3.76 -16.04 5.65
N GLU A 49 2.55 -16.62 5.65
CA GLU A 49 2.00 -17.30 4.49
C GLU A 49 1.80 -16.35 3.31
N PHE A 50 1.21 -15.17 3.58
CA PHE A 50 1.02 -14.15 2.55
C PHE A 50 2.34 -13.49 2.14
N ALA A 51 3.26 -13.31 3.09
CA ALA A 51 4.58 -12.79 2.80
C ALA A 51 5.32 -13.68 1.79
N GLU A 52 5.25 -14.98 1.97
CA GLU A 52 5.87 -15.95 1.08
C GLU A 52 5.27 -15.90 -0.32
N LYS A 53 3.94 -15.85 -0.43
CA LYS A 53 3.23 -15.73 -1.72
C LYS A 53 3.55 -14.42 -2.44
N SER A 54 3.89 -13.37 -1.71
CA SER A 54 4.22 -12.05 -2.26
C SER A 54 5.72 -11.85 -2.47
N ASN A 55 6.53 -12.90 -2.32
CA ASN A 55 7.99 -12.86 -2.42
C ASN A 55 8.63 -11.92 -1.38
N ILE A 56 7.99 -11.77 -0.21
CA ILE A 56 8.55 -11.01 0.90
C ILE A 56 9.12 -12.00 1.91
N PRO A 57 10.45 -11.99 2.13
CA PRO A 57 11.05 -12.93 3.09
C PRO A 57 10.52 -12.70 4.50
N HIS A 58 9.93 -13.73 5.10
CA HIS A 58 9.40 -13.65 6.46
C HIS A 58 10.51 -13.56 7.53
N THR A 59 11.77 -13.80 7.12
CA THR A 59 12.95 -13.65 7.97
C THR A 59 13.36 -12.19 8.17
N LEU A 60 12.85 -11.27 7.38
CA LEU A 60 13.08 -9.85 7.56
C LEU A 60 12.37 -9.33 8.81
N SER A 61 12.90 -8.26 9.39
CA SER A 61 12.23 -7.55 10.48
C SER A 61 10.90 -6.97 10.02
N VAL A 62 9.99 -6.69 10.96
CA VAL A 62 8.70 -6.10 10.63
C VAL A 62 8.86 -4.77 9.88
N PRO A 63 9.73 -3.82 10.30
CA PRO A 63 9.93 -2.60 9.54
C PRO A 63 10.39 -2.85 8.10
N ALA A 64 11.33 -3.76 7.90
CA ALA A 64 11.83 -4.09 6.57
C ALA A 64 10.76 -4.74 5.68
N ARG A 65 9.92 -5.60 6.24
CA ARG A 65 8.81 -6.21 5.51
C ARG A 65 7.79 -5.17 5.07
N LYS A 66 7.50 -4.20 5.92
CA LYS A 66 6.56 -3.11 5.60
C LYS A 66 7.07 -2.24 4.46
N VAL A 67 8.35 -1.89 4.49
CA VAL A 67 9.00 -1.14 3.42
C VAL A 67 8.92 -1.89 2.09
N LEU A 68 9.27 -3.18 2.10
CA LEU A 68 9.26 -4.00 0.89
C LEU A 68 7.84 -4.19 0.35
N ALA A 69 6.87 -4.43 1.22
CA ALA A 69 5.47 -4.57 0.82
C ALA A 69 4.94 -3.27 0.22
N PHE A 70 5.29 -2.12 0.80
CA PHE A 70 4.91 -0.82 0.28
C PHE A 70 5.50 -0.58 -1.12
N ASP A 71 6.79 -0.87 -1.29
CA ASP A 71 7.46 -0.75 -2.59
C ASP A 71 6.78 -1.65 -3.64
N ASN A 72 6.53 -2.91 -3.31
CA ASN A 72 5.84 -3.84 -4.19
C ASN A 72 4.44 -3.35 -4.56
N PHE A 73 3.71 -2.80 -3.60
CA PHE A 73 2.39 -2.24 -3.85
C PHE A 73 2.44 -1.07 -4.83
N VAL A 74 3.34 -0.12 -4.61
CA VAL A 74 3.50 1.03 -5.51
C VAL A 74 3.91 0.59 -6.90
N ALA A 75 4.84 -0.35 -7.00
CA ALA A 75 5.30 -0.90 -8.28
C ALA A 75 4.18 -1.61 -9.04
N SER A 76 3.21 -2.18 -8.32
CA SER A 76 2.08 -2.90 -8.93
C SER A 76 0.93 -2.00 -9.41
N LEU A 77 0.92 -0.72 -9.05
CA LEU A 77 -0.20 0.18 -9.35
C LEU A 77 -0.59 0.22 -10.83
N PRO A 78 0.35 0.26 -11.80
CA PRO A 78 -0.01 0.26 -13.22
C PRO A 78 -0.80 -0.98 -13.68
N GLU A 79 -0.63 -2.10 -12.98
CA GLU A 79 -1.30 -3.36 -13.28
C GLU A 79 -2.37 -3.71 -12.26
N HIS A 80 -2.56 -2.85 -11.25
CA HIS A 80 -3.50 -3.11 -10.17
C HIS A 80 -4.95 -3.07 -10.68
N PRO A 81 -5.78 -4.07 -10.34
CA PRO A 81 -7.15 -4.17 -10.87
C PRO A 81 -8.00 -2.91 -10.65
N ILE A 82 -7.75 -2.20 -9.55
CA ILE A 82 -8.53 -1.00 -9.20
C ILE A 82 -7.84 0.28 -9.65
N TYR A 83 -6.52 0.40 -9.44
CA TYR A 83 -5.79 1.66 -9.66
C TYR A 83 -5.17 1.82 -11.03
N ARG A 84 -5.10 0.79 -11.86
CA ARG A 84 -4.44 0.85 -13.16
C ARG A 84 -5.01 1.91 -14.12
N LYS A 85 -6.23 2.38 -13.85
CA LYS A 85 -6.90 3.41 -14.65
C LYS A 85 -6.63 4.82 -14.18
N TYR A 86 -5.96 4.97 -13.05
CA TYR A 86 -5.73 6.25 -12.42
C TYR A 86 -4.26 6.61 -12.45
N ILE A 87 -3.98 7.89 -12.52
CA ILE A 87 -2.64 8.41 -12.28
C ILE A 87 -2.52 8.64 -10.78
N VAL A 88 -1.72 7.82 -10.11
CA VAL A 88 -1.50 7.96 -8.68
C VAL A 88 -0.37 8.95 -8.45
N SER A 89 -0.67 10.07 -7.82
CA SER A 89 0.30 11.14 -7.54
C SER A 89 0.66 11.28 -6.07
N GLN A 90 -0.06 10.60 -5.17
CA GLN A 90 0.18 10.64 -3.74
C GLN A 90 0.00 9.27 -3.12
N MET A 91 0.94 8.90 -2.25
CA MET A 91 0.87 7.66 -1.47
C MET A 91 1.20 7.97 -0.02
N GLY A 92 0.39 7.46 0.89
CA GLY A 92 0.56 7.67 2.32
C GLY A 92 0.81 6.37 3.08
N PHE A 93 1.58 6.47 4.15
CA PHE A 93 1.81 5.40 5.11
C PHE A 93 1.58 5.94 6.51
N SER A 94 0.78 5.25 7.31
CA SER A 94 0.56 5.59 8.70
C SER A 94 0.92 4.43 9.61
N ASP A 95 1.57 4.72 10.71
CA ASP A 95 1.95 3.72 11.70
C ASP A 95 2.11 4.40 13.07
N ASP A 96 1.96 3.63 14.13
CA ASP A 96 2.12 4.08 15.51
C ASP A 96 3.45 3.61 16.13
N THR A 97 4.19 2.77 15.43
CA THR A 97 5.48 2.21 15.89
C THR A 97 6.64 2.98 15.26
N LEU A 98 7.46 3.61 16.10
CA LEU A 98 8.54 4.48 15.65
C LEU A 98 9.55 3.77 14.76
N GLU A 99 9.88 2.51 15.03
CA GLU A 99 10.81 1.74 14.18
C GLU A 99 10.30 1.60 12.76
N ASN A 100 8.99 1.36 12.60
CA ASN A 100 8.36 1.26 11.29
C ASN A 100 8.37 2.60 10.57
N ILE A 101 8.08 3.67 11.30
CA ILE A 101 8.08 5.04 10.78
C ILE A 101 9.47 5.42 10.27
N TYR A 102 10.51 5.19 11.07
CA TYR A 102 11.89 5.54 10.70
C TYR A 102 12.36 4.77 9.47
N ALA A 103 12.07 3.46 9.41
CA ALA A 103 12.44 2.64 8.27
C ALA A 103 11.75 3.13 6.99
N MET A 104 10.47 3.47 7.07
CA MET A 104 9.71 3.97 5.94
C MET A 104 10.18 5.37 5.51
N GLN A 105 10.47 6.26 6.46
CA GLN A 105 11.02 7.59 6.16
C GLN A 105 12.32 7.49 5.37
N GLU A 106 13.23 6.65 5.84
CA GLU A 106 14.50 6.43 5.14
C GLU A 106 14.27 5.90 3.73
N ALA A 107 13.39 4.92 3.57
CA ALA A 107 13.06 4.35 2.27
C ALA A 107 12.46 5.39 1.33
N MET A 108 11.54 6.21 1.80
CA MET A 108 10.92 7.28 1.00
C MET A 108 11.95 8.31 0.55
N GLN A 109 12.79 8.76 1.48
CA GLN A 109 13.78 9.81 1.24
C GLN A 109 14.90 9.38 0.28
N THR A 110 15.39 8.15 0.42
CA THR A 110 16.59 7.68 -0.27
C THR A 110 16.29 6.83 -1.50
N ASN A 111 15.10 6.22 -1.58
CA ASN A 111 14.76 5.27 -2.62
C ASN A 111 13.49 5.65 -3.39
N PHE A 112 12.36 5.80 -2.70
CA PHE A 112 11.07 5.90 -3.37
C PHE A 112 10.92 7.18 -4.19
N VAL A 113 11.41 8.31 -3.72
CA VAL A 113 11.35 9.58 -4.47
C VAL A 113 12.19 9.52 -5.74
N GLN A 114 13.21 8.68 -5.79
CA GLN A 114 14.03 8.48 -7.00
C GLN A 114 13.38 7.45 -7.93
N LYS A 115 12.85 6.38 -7.36
CA LYS A 115 12.24 5.28 -8.12
C LYS A 115 10.88 5.67 -8.71
N TYR A 116 10.12 6.49 -7.98
CA TYR A 116 8.79 6.95 -8.37
C TYR A 116 8.73 8.49 -8.34
N PRO A 117 9.38 9.15 -9.30
CA PRO A 117 9.60 10.61 -9.21
C PRO A 117 8.34 11.46 -9.30
N ASP A 118 7.25 10.91 -9.81
CA ASP A 118 5.99 11.65 -9.95
C ASP A 118 4.97 11.30 -8.86
N ILE A 119 5.42 10.67 -7.78
CA ILE A 119 4.58 10.37 -6.61
C ILE A 119 5.12 11.12 -5.40
N MET A 120 4.23 11.84 -4.71
CA MET A 120 4.54 12.41 -3.40
C MET A 120 4.25 11.36 -2.33
N PHE A 121 5.24 11.06 -1.50
CA PHE A 121 5.10 10.11 -0.40
C PHE A 121 4.92 10.86 0.92
N SER A 122 3.97 10.44 1.73
CA SER A 122 3.70 11.04 3.03
C SER A 122 3.71 9.98 4.12
N ILE A 123 4.30 10.34 5.26
CA ILE A 123 4.23 9.54 6.48
C ILE A 123 3.34 10.26 7.47
N TYR A 124 2.48 9.49 8.11
CA TYR A 124 1.63 9.94 9.21
C TYR A 124 2.05 9.19 10.47
N ASP A 125 2.73 9.89 11.35
CA ASP A 125 3.15 9.34 12.65
C ASP A 125 1.97 9.43 13.60
N THR A 126 1.38 8.28 13.92
CA THR A 126 0.26 8.17 14.85
C THR A 126 0.68 7.61 16.21
N ASN A 127 1.97 7.68 16.55
CA ASN A 127 2.49 7.25 17.86
C ASN A 127 1.79 8.00 19.01
N ASN A 128 1.56 9.29 18.82
CA ASN A 128 0.69 10.06 19.72
C ASN A 128 -0.64 10.32 18.98
N PRO A 129 -1.74 9.62 19.33
CA PRO A 129 -3.00 9.75 18.60
C PRO A 129 -3.67 11.14 18.73
N LEU A 130 -3.24 11.96 19.70
CA LEU A 130 -3.75 13.31 19.87
C LEU A 130 -3.04 14.30 18.94
N VAL A 131 -1.86 13.96 18.44
CA VAL A 131 -1.07 14.84 17.57
C VAL A 131 -0.45 13.99 16.46
N VAL A 132 -1.14 13.86 15.33
CA VAL A 132 -0.61 13.18 14.16
C VAL A 132 0.36 14.10 13.44
N LYS A 133 1.60 13.62 13.26
CA LYS A 133 2.64 14.36 12.53
C LYS A 133 2.71 13.84 11.11
N ARG A 134 2.65 14.74 10.14
CA ARG A 134 2.79 14.42 8.71
C ARG A 134 4.12 14.93 8.19
N THR A 135 4.84 14.08 7.48
CA THR A 135 6.04 14.47 6.73
C THR A 135 5.89 13.98 5.31
N SER A 136 6.20 14.82 4.32
CA SER A 136 6.05 14.49 2.92
C SER A 136 7.38 14.61 2.18
N TYR A 137 7.58 13.75 1.20
CA TYR A 137 8.79 13.68 0.37
C TYR A 137 8.40 13.63 -1.09
N ILE A 138 9.08 14.42 -1.91
CA ILE A 138 8.85 14.46 -3.35
C ILE A 138 10.19 14.65 -4.07
N ASN A 139 10.33 14.05 -5.25
CA ASN A 139 11.51 14.26 -6.08
C ASN A 139 11.57 15.73 -6.52
N PRO A 140 12.72 16.40 -6.38
CA PRO A 140 12.88 17.80 -6.82
C PRO A 140 12.58 18.04 -8.30
N ASN A 141 12.73 17.01 -9.13
CA ASN A 141 12.47 17.08 -10.57
C ASN A 141 11.06 16.58 -10.96
N SER A 142 10.19 16.36 -9.97
CA SER A 142 8.85 15.86 -10.22
C SER A 142 8.00 16.86 -11.00
N LYS A 143 7.15 16.35 -11.89
CA LYS A 143 6.13 17.14 -12.59
C LYS A 143 5.12 17.78 -11.64
N LEU A 144 4.97 17.24 -10.42
CA LEU A 144 4.07 17.80 -9.43
C LEU A 144 4.49 19.19 -8.95
N HIS A 145 5.77 19.54 -9.05
CA HIS A 145 6.26 20.87 -8.70
C HIS A 145 5.77 21.95 -9.64
N SER A 146 5.50 21.64 -10.90
CA SER A 146 5.05 22.62 -11.89
C SER A 146 3.58 23.00 -11.73
N ASP A 147 2.82 22.23 -10.94
CA ASP A 147 1.41 22.46 -10.67
C ASP A 147 1.17 23.28 -9.38
N ILE A 148 2.24 23.69 -8.74
CA ILE A 148 2.22 24.53 -7.54
C ILE A 148 2.50 26.01 -7.95
#